data_70f594fc85b719b923108487a8308b37
#
_entry.id   70f594fc85b719b923108487a8308b37
#
_cell.length_a   1.000
_cell.length_b   1.000
_cell.length_c   1.000
_cell.angle_alpha   90.00
_cell.angle_beta   90.00
_cell.angle_gamma   90.00
#
_symmetry.space_group_name_H-M   'P 1'
#
loop_
_entity.id
_entity.type
_entity.pdbx_description
1 polymer ?
#
loop_
_entity_poly.entity_id
_entity_poly.type
_entity_poly.pdbx_seq_one_letter_code
_entity_poly.pdbx_strand_id
1 'polypeptide(L)'
;LKMGHNIYRFEQQHKKKVRTIKRRRGLSWAASVLLIFSEGTIGYFYLNEKDTDYQFVSSENVTQGNEARLVLSDGEEIQLNSDNSTISLNNENELKINNDSIIDLSKKENELDNVVQMNEVIIPYGKKSELLLADGTIVWLNAGSRLAFPSKFTKKTREVYLEGEACFKVVSDENQPFIVKAGQLEIKVLGTLFDISA
;
A
#
# COMPACT_ATOMS: atom_id res chain seq x y z
N LEU A 1 81.00 -11.04 -13.87
CA LEU A 1 80.10 -11.18 -12.68
C LEU A 1 78.97 -10.12 -12.58
N LYS A 2 79.00 -9.01 -13.34
CA LYS A 2 77.94 -7.95 -13.32
C LYS A 2 76.72 -8.17 -14.23
N MET A 3 76.79 -9.07 -15.21
CA MET A 3 75.77 -9.26 -16.22
C MET A 3 74.57 -10.11 -15.71
N GLY A 4 74.83 -11.09 -14.82
CA GLY A 4 73.75 -11.95 -14.29
C GLY A 4 72.84 -11.25 -13.30
N HIS A 5 73.25 -10.20 -12.63
CA HIS A 5 72.48 -9.51 -11.63
C HIS A 5 71.41 -8.59 -12.25
N ASN A 6 71.61 -8.07 -13.47
CA ASN A 6 70.70 -7.23 -14.19
C ASN A 6 69.57 -8.03 -14.82
N ILE A 7 69.83 -9.25 -15.29
CA ILE A 7 68.81 -10.11 -15.87
C ILE A 7 67.81 -10.57 -14.81
N TYR A 8 68.31 -10.93 -13.61
CA TYR A 8 67.45 -11.35 -12.50
C TYR A 8 66.53 -10.21 -12.00
N ARG A 9 66.97 -8.99 -12.02
CA ARG A 9 66.19 -7.80 -11.64
C ARG A 9 65.10 -7.50 -12.66
N PHE A 10 65.36 -7.72 -13.93
CA PHE A 10 64.41 -7.49 -15.03
C PHE A 10 63.26 -8.51 -15.00
N GLU A 11 63.55 -9.79 -14.76
CA GLU A 11 62.54 -10.84 -14.61
C GLU A 11 61.66 -10.64 -13.40
N GLN A 12 62.20 -10.19 -12.28
CA GLN A 12 61.40 -9.93 -11.07
C GLN A 12 60.47 -8.74 -11.24
N GLN A 13 60.88 -7.70 -11.97
CA GLN A 13 60.01 -6.58 -12.27
C GLN A 13 58.86 -6.95 -13.24
N HIS A 14 59.14 -7.78 -14.24
CA HIS A 14 58.08 -8.27 -15.16
C HIS A 14 57.06 -9.18 -14.46
N LYS A 15 57.50 -10.07 -13.59
CA LYS A 15 56.60 -10.96 -12.81
C LYS A 15 55.70 -10.15 -11.85
N LYS A 16 56.22 -9.08 -11.21
CA LYS A 16 55.40 -8.20 -10.36
C LYS A 16 54.34 -7.42 -11.16
N LYS A 17 54.73 -6.90 -12.34
CA LYS A 17 53.81 -6.12 -13.20
C LYS A 17 52.67 -6.96 -13.78
N VAL A 18 52.94 -8.19 -14.18
CA VAL A 18 51.92 -9.12 -14.67
C VAL A 18 50.97 -9.59 -13.56
N ARG A 19 51.46 -9.76 -12.34
CA ARG A 19 50.66 -10.17 -11.18
C ARG A 19 49.68 -9.07 -10.73
N THR A 20 50.10 -7.78 -10.80
CA THR A 20 49.23 -6.63 -10.48
C THR A 20 48.15 -6.41 -11.54
N ILE A 21 48.42 -6.64 -12.83
CA ILE A 21 47.47 -6.51 -13.92
C ILE A 21 46.38 -7.62 -13.82
N LYS A 22 46.78 -8.87 -13.54
CA LYS A 22 45.83 -9.98 -13.31
C LYS A 22 44.93 -9.72 -12.10
N ARG A 23 45.45 -9.16 -11.01
CA ARG A 23 44.71 -8.85 -9.80
C ARG A 23 43.70 -7.70 -10.02
N ARG A 24 44.08 -6.68 -10.79
CA ARG A 24 43.19 -5.56 -11.16
C ARG A 24 42.04 -6.02 -12.11
N ARG A 25 42.34 -6.91 -13.05
CA ARG A 25 41.31 -7.49 -13.93
C ARG A 25 40.31 -8.34 -13.15
N GLY A 26 40.74 -9.16 -12.19
CA GLY A 26 39.83 -9.92 -11.31
C GLY A 26 38.96 -9.03 -10.44
N LEU A 27 39.46 -7.90 -9.95
CA LEU A 27 38.68 -6.97 -9.13
C LEU A 27 37.59 -6.22 -9.95
N SER A 28 37.91 -5.87 -11.22
CA SER A 28 36.93 -5.21 -12.10
C SER A 28 35.78 -6.13 -12.50
N TRP A 29 36.03 -7.42 -12.69
CA TRP A 29 34.97 -8.41 -12.95
C TRP A 29 34.07 -8.63 -11.74
N ALA A 30 34.64 -8.67 -10.53
CA ALA A 30 33.86 -8.80 -9.29
C ALA A 30 32.95 -7.58 -9.06
N ALA A 31 33.44 -6.36 -9.32
CA ALA A 31 32.65 -5.14 -9.21
C ALA A 31 31.49 -5.11 -10.22
N SER A 32 31.69 -5.55 -11.46
CA SER A 32 30.63 -5.61 -12.48
C SER A 32 29.55 -6.64 -12.11
N VAL A 33 29.94 -7.79 -11.56
CA VAL A 33 28.98 -8.81 -11.10
C VAL A 33 28.14 -8.28 -9.92
N LEU A 34 28.76 -7.57 -8.95
CA LEU A 34 28.04 -6.97 -7.83
C LEU A 34 27.03 -5.89 -8.28
N LEU A 35 27.38 -5.07 -9.29
CA LEU A 35 26.46 -4.08 -9.85
C LEU A 35 25.25 -4.74 -10.51
N ILE A 36 25.45 -5.78 -11.32
CA ILE A 36 24.38 -6.52 -11.97
C ILE A 36 23.45 -7.17 -10.93
N PHE A 37 24.01 -7.77 -9.88
CA PHE A 37 23.19 -8.33 -8.79
C PHE A 37 22.45 -7.25 -7.99
N SER A 38 23.04 -6.06 -7.76
CA SER A 38 22.35 -4.97 -7.06
C SER A 38 21.20 -4.39 -7.88
N GLU A 39 21.38 -4.18 -9.19
CA GLU A 39 20.30 -3.74 -10.08
C GLU A 39 19.22 -4.82 -10.24
N GLY A 40 19.61 -6.08 -10.35
CA GLY A 40 18.67 -7.22 -10.43
C GLY A 40 17.84 -7.40 -9.16
N THR A 41 18.42 -7.23 -7.98
CA THR A 41 17.69 -7.31 -6.70
C THR A 41 16.76 -6.12 -6.52
N ILE A 42 17.20 -4.90 -6.84
CA ILE A 42 16.35 -3.70 -6.79
C ILE A 42 15.18 -3.86 -7.77
N GLY A 43 15.44 -4.26 -9.03
CA GLY A 43 14.41 -4.54 -10.02
C GLY A 43 13.44 -5.64 -9.58
N TYR A 44 13.94 -6.72 -8.99
CA TYR A 44 13.11 -7.80 -8.45
C TYR A 44 12.20 -7.32 -7.32
N PHE A 45 12.67 -6.49 -6.40
CA PHE A 45 11.84 -5.90 -5.34
C PHE A 45 10.79 -4.94 -5.89
N TYR A 46 11.13 -4.11 -6.91
CA TYR A 46 10.17 -3.21 -7.54
C TYR A 46 9.12 -3.93 -8.40
N LEU A 47 9.48 -5.04 -9.05
CA LEU A 47 8.57 -5.81 -9.91
C LEU A 47 7.75 -6.85 -9.12
N ASN A 48 8.13 -7.15 -7.88
CA ASN A 48 7.48 -8.17 -7.06
C ASN A 48 6.61 -7.59 -5.94
N GLU A 49 6.28 -6.29 -6.00
CA GLU A 49 5.15 -5.76 -5.25
C GLU A 49 3.89 -6.43 -5.85
N LYS A 50 3.51 -7.57 -5.28
CA LYS A 50 2.27 -8.25 -5.64
C LYS A 50 1.15 -7.27 -5.34
N ASP A 51 0.51 -6.75 -6.36
CA ASP A 51 -0.83 -6.22 -6.28
C ASP A 51 -1.73 -7.35 -5.78
N THR A 52 -1.92 -7.41 -4.48
CA THR A 52 -2.96 -8.26 -3.91
C THR A 52 -4.27 -7.57 -4.24
N ASP A 53 -4.92 -8.08 -5.27
CA ASP A 53 -6.28 -7.71 -5.61
C ASP A 53 -7.14 -8.01 -4.38
N TYR A 54 -7.65 -6.94 -3.75
CA TYR A 54 -8.49 -7.08 -2.57
C TYR A 54 -9.81 -7.68 -3.00
N GLN A 55 -10.19 -8.79 -2.38
CA GLN A 55 -11.53 -9.34 -2.53
C GLN A 55 -12.35 -8.93 -1.32
N PHE A 56 -13.50 -8.30 -1.56
CA PHE A 56 -14.43 -7.93 -0.51
C PHE A 56 -14.82 -9.17 0.31
N VAL A 57 -14.75 -9.06 1.63
CA VAL A 57 -14.97 -10.19 2.56
C VAL A 57 -16.43 -10.62 2.52
N SER A 58 -17.35 -9.67 2.38
CA SER A 58 -18.76 -9.97 2.25
C SER A 58 -19.07 -10.43 0.81
N SER A 59 -19.24 -11.74 0.62
CA SER A 59 -19.76 -12.31 -0.65
C SER A 59 -21.23 -11.96 -0.92
N GLU A 60 -21.92 -11.35 0.05
CA GLU A 60 -23.29 -10.90 -0.12
C GLU A 60 -23.37 -9.71 -1.05
N ASN A 61 -24.26 -9.83 -2.03
CA ASN A 61 -24.59 -8.69 -2.91
C ASN A 61 -25.01 -7.48 -2.06
N VAL A 62 -24.49 -6.30 -2.38
CA VAL A 62 -24.86 -5.01 -1.76
C VAL A 62 -26.37 -4.81 -1.65
N THR A 63 -27.14 -5.53 -2.48
CA THR A 63 -28.60 -5.48 -2.56
C THR A 63 -29.35 -6.32 -1.53
N GLN A 64 -28.68 -7.19 -0.75
CA GLN A 64 -29.37 -8.16 0.15
C GLN A 64 -29.70 -7.62 1.55
N GLY A 65 -29.46 -6.37 1.86
CA GLY A 65 -29.82 -5.76 3.13
C GLY A 65 -30.58 -4.45 2.95
N ASN A 66 -31.55 -4.17 3.83
CA ASN A 66 -32.22 -2.86 3.85
C ASN A 66 -31.45 -1.83 4.70
N GLU A 67 -30.44 -2.26 5.45
CA GLU A 67 -29.70 -1.42 6.39
C GLU A 67 -28.24 -1.25 5.94
N ALA A 68 -27.75 -0.02 6.05
CA ALA A 68 -26.33 0.24 5.89
C ALA A 68 -25.56 -0.42 7.03
N ARG A 69 -24.39 -0.97 6.73
CA ARG A 69 -23.58 -1.68 7.72
C ARG A 69 -22.08 -1.41 7.55
N LEU A 70 -21.38 -1.47 8.66
CA LEU A 70 -19.93 -1.46 8.74
C LEU A 70 -19.50 -2.86 9.17
N VAL A 71 -18.63 -3.49 8.38
CA VAL A 71 -17.97 -4.77 8.68
C VAL A 71 -16.55 -4.47 9.08
N LEU A 72 -16.18 -4.81 10.29
CA LEU A 72 -14.82 -4.62 10.79
C LEU A 72 -13.89 -5.73 10.30
N SER A 73 -12.61 -5.48 10.34
CA SER A 73 -11.57 -6.43 9.89
C SER A 73 -11.56 -7.77 10.63
N ASP A 74 -12.16 -7.84 11.82
CA ASP A 74 -12.36 -9.08 12.60
C ASP A 74 -13.67 -9.83 12.25
N GLY A 75 -14.48 -9.27 11.34
CA GLY A 75 -15.76 -9.81 10.91
C GLY A 75 -16.96 -9.35 11.76
N GLU A 76 -16.77 -8.48 12.77
CA GLU A 76 -17.91 -7.91 13.50
C GLU A 76 -18.69 -6.96 12.58
N GLU A 77 -20.02 -7.12 12.55
CA GLU A 77 -20.94 -6.29 11.78
C GLU A 77 -21.69 -5.30 12.68
N ILE A 78 -21.69 -4.04 12.28
CA ILE A 78 -22.36 -2.94 12.97
C ILE A 78 -23.40 -2.34 12.04
N GLN A 79 -24.66 -2.36 12.44
CA GLN A 79 -25.75 -1.74 11.68
C GLN A 79 -25.73 -0.23 11.83
N LEU A 80 -25.89 0.47 10.70
CA LEU A 80 -25.95 1.93 10.63
C LEU A 80 -27.43 2.33 10.48
N ASN A 81 -28.07 2.63 11.61
CA ASN A 81 -29.54 2.78 11.72
C ASN A 81 -30.10 4.09 11.15
N SER A 82 -29.33 4.87 10.39
CA SER A 82 -29.81 6.10 9.78
C SER A 82 -29.70 6.08 8.26
N ASP A 83 -30.59 6.83 7.59
CA ASP A 83 -30.57 6.95 6.12
C ASP A 83 -29.33 7.72 5.63
N ASN A 84 -28.77 8.57 6.50
CA ASN A 84 -27.51 9.26 6.30
C ASN A 84 -26.62 9.01 7.53
N SER A 85 -25.65 8.12 7.41
CA SER A 85 -24.74 7.79 8.50
C SER A 85 -23.42 8.53 8.34
N THR A 86 -22.89 9.04 9.45
CA THR A 86 -21.55 9.62 9.50
C THR A 86 -20.64 8.66 10.28
N ILE A 87 -19.57 8.22 9.62
CA ILE A 87 -18.54 7.36 10.20
C ILE A 87 -17.24 8.15 10.22
N SER A 88 -16.62 8.29 11.38
CA SER A 88 -15.36 9.00 11.52
C SER A 88 -14.31 8.11 12.16
N LEU A 89 -13.21 7.93 11.46
CA LEU A 89 -12.04 7.21 11.94
C LEU A 89 -10.95 8.20 12.28
N ASN A 90 -10.42 8.16 13.52
CA ASN A 90 -9.32 9.01 13.94
C ASN A 90 -7.96 8.28 13.91
N ASN A 91 -6.88 9.05 14.10
CA ASN A 91 -5.50 8.50 14.12
C ASN A 91 -5.22 7.59 15.34
N GLU A 92 -6.08 7.56 16.33
CA GLU A 92 -5.96 6.74 17.56
C GLU A 92 -6.67 5.40 17.43
N ASN A 93 -7.10 5.01 16.20
CA ASN A 93 -7.92 3.82 15.92
C ASN A 93 -9.29 3.83 16.61
N GLU A 94 -9.83 4.98 16.90
CA GLU A 94 -11.21 5.11 17.36
C GLU A 94 -12.13 5.38 16.17
N LEU A 95 -13.15 4.58 16.03
CA LEU A 95 -14.20 4.72 15.04
C LEU A 95 -15.45 5.25 15.73
N LYS A 96 -15.97 6.38 15.25
CA LYS A 96 -17.20 7.02 15.75
C LYS A 96 -18.29 6.89 14.71
N ILE A 97 -19.47 6.50 15.14
CA ILE A 97 -20.67 6.38 14.31
C ILE A 97 -21.72 7.36 14.82
N ASN A 98 -22.18 8.28 13.96
CA ASN A 98 -23.21 9.30 14.23
C ASN A 98 -22.96 10.11 15.52
N ASN A 99 -21.71 10.24 15.97
CA ASN A 99 -21.32 10.83 17.27
C ASN A 99 -21.83 10.10 18.54
N ASP A 100 -22.56 9.00 18.40
CA ASP A 100 -23.20 8.31 19.54
C ASP A 100 -22.42 7.07 20.01
N SER A 101 -21.72 6.40 19.09
CA SER A 101 -20.99 5.15 19.38
C SER A 101 -19.51 5.33 19.10
N ILE A 102 -18.65 4.93 20.06
CA ILE A 102 -17.19 4.90 19.89
C ILE A 102 -16.73 3.46 19.97
N ILE A 103 -15.99 3.01 18.97
CA ILE A 103 -15.42 1.66 18.88
C ILE A 103 -13.91 1.80 18.81
N ASP A 104 -13.22 1.16 19.76
CA ASP A 104 -11.77 1.11 19.80
C ASP A 104 -11.27 -0.07 18.94
N LEU A 105 -10.68 0.24 17.77
CA LEU A 105 -10.13 -0.75 16.86
C LEU A 105 -8.71 -1.21 17.23
N SER A 106 -8.03 -0.54 18.17
CA SER A 106 -6.66 -0.88 18.56
C SER A 106 -6.54 -2.27 19.18
N LYS A 107 -7.61 -2.76 19.80
CA LYS A 107 -7.67 -4.11 20.42
C LYS A 107 -7.91 -5.23 19.41
N LYS A 108 -8.23 -4.89 18.16
CA LYS A 108 -8.64 -5.80 17.10
C LYS A 108 -7.54 -6.03 16.06
N GLU A 109 -6.48 -5.24 16.10
CA GLU A 109 -5.31 -5.43 15.24
C GLU A 109 -4.47 -6.61 15.76
N ASN A 110 -4.49 -7.74 15.06
CA ASN A 110 -3.55 -8.83 15.29
C ASN A 110 -2.18 -8.42 14.75
N GLU A 111 -1.22 -8.15 15.63
CA GLU A 111 0.16 -7.73 15.30
C GLU A 111 0.97 -8.77 14.50
N LEU A 112 0.43 -9.96 14.23
CA LEU A 112 1.18 -11.09 13.69
C LEU A 112 1.18 -11.23 12.17
N ASP A 113 0.34 -10.49 11.46
CA ASP A 113 0.28 -10.57 10.00
C ASP A 113 0.61 -9.23 9.36
N ASN A 114 1.64 -9.21 8.50
CA ASN A 114 1.94 -8.09 7.58
C ASN A 114 0.80 -7.81 6.56
N VAL A 115 -0.41 -8.30 6.83
CA VAL A 115 -1.60 -8.09 6.00
C VAL A 115 -2.34 -6.87 6.53
N VAL A 116 -2.52 -5.88 5.67
CA VAL A 116 -3.34 -4.71 5.99
C VAL A 116 -4.77 -5.17 6.20
N GLN A 117 -5.26 -5.03 7.44
CA GLN A 117 -6.64 -5.37 7.78
C GLN A 117 -7.57 -4.27 7.25
N MET A 118 -8.60 -4.67 6.51
CA MET A 118 -9.55 -3.78 5.88
C MET A 118 -10.90 -3.85 6.57
N ASN A 119 -11.52 -2.69 6.78
CA ASN A 119 -12.91 -2.55 7.18
C ASN A 119 -13.75 -2.27 5.93
N GLU A 120 -15.00 -2.66 5.91
CA GLU A 120 -15.92 -2.42 4.78
C GLU A 120 -17.15 -1.64 5.23
N VAL A 121 -17.53 -0.59 4.51
CA VAL A 121 -18.82 0.07 4.63
C VAL A 121 -19.67 -0.34 3.43
N ILE A 122 -20.88 -0.83 3.70
CA ILE A 122 -21.83 -1.30 2.70
C ILE A 122 -23.10 -0.45 2.80
N ILE A 123 -23.43 0.22 1.70
CA ILE A 123 -24.57 1.14 1.60
C ILE A 123 -25.60 0.55 0.64
N PRO A 124 -26.75 0.06 1.12
CA PRO A 124 -27.81 -0.46 0.28
C PRO A 124 -28.51 0.66 -0.49
N TYR A 125 -29.40 0.28 -1.42
CA TYR A 125 -30.20 1.26 -2.16
C TYR A 125 -31.10 2.09 -1.23
N GLY A 126 -31.18 3.39 -1.54
CA GLY A 126 -31.99 4.34 -0.78
C GLY A 126 -31.30 4.99 0.41
N LYS A 127 -30.06 4.56 0.73
CA LYS A 127 -29.24 5.15 1.82
C LYS A 127 -27.98 5.80 1.28
N LYS A 128 -27.36 6.66 2.09
CA LYS A 128 -26.07 7.31 1.85
C LYS A 128 -25.25 7.34 3.12
N SER A 129 -23.92 7.47 2.98
CA SER A 129 -23.04 7.60 4.14
C SER A 129 -21.91 8.57 3.85
N GLU A 130 -21.50 9.29 4.89
CA GLU A 130 -20.26 10.06 4.90
C GLU A 130 -19.23 9.34 5.78
N LEU A 131 -18.06 9.11 5.22
CA LEU A 131 -16.93 8.47 5.89
C LEU A 131 -15.76 9.43 5.96
N LEU A 132 -15.28 9.72 7.16
CA LEU A 132 -14.04 10.41 7.42
C LEU A 132 -12.95 9.38 7.71
N LEU A 133 -11.97 9.26 6.83
CA LEU A 133 -10.84 8.36 6.96
C LEU A 133 -9.78 8.91 7.94
N ALA A 134 -8.87 8.05 8.39
CA ALA A 134 -7.84 8.39 9.37
C ALA A 134 -6.87 9.50 8.90
N ASP A 135 -6.69 9.69 7.59
CA ASP A 135 -5.89 10.76 7.01
C ASP A 135 -6.65 12.10 6.87
N GLY A 136 -7.92 12.14 7.27
CA GLY A 136 -8.81 13.29 7.10
C GLY A 136 -9.50 13.36 5.74
N THR A 137 -9.32 12.40 4.87
CA THR A 137 -10.05 12.29 3.60
C THR A 137 -11.53 12.02 3.88
N ILE A 138 -12.41 12.75 3.20
CA ILE A 138 -13.87 12.56 3.29
C ILE A 138 -14.34 11.80 2.07
N VAL A 139 -15.16 10.77 2.29
CA VAL A 139 -15.78 9.97 1.24
C VAL A 139 -17.30 9.98 1.41
N TRP A 140 -18.01 10.42 0.40
CA TRP A 140 -19.47 10.33 0.34
C TRP A 140 -19.87 9.14 -0.53
N LEU A 141 -20.43 8.12 0.11
CA LEU A 141 -20.86 6.88 -0.54
C LEU A 141 -22.32 7.00 -0.97
N ASN A 142 -22.59 6.74 -2.24
CA ASN A 142 -23.94 6.68 -2.79
C ASN A 142 -24.60 5.32 -2.52
N ALA A 143 -25.90 5.27 -2.80
CA ALA A 143 -26.73 4.06 -2.69
C ALA A 143 -26.19 2.93 -3.59
N GLY A 144 -26.18 1.72 -3.08
CA GLY A 144 -25.68 0.54 -3.80
C GLY A 144 -24.15 0.46 -3.88
N SER A 145 -23.43 1.15 -3.00
CA SER A 145 -21.97 1.20 -3.01
C SER A 145 -21.37 0.51 -1.80
N ARG A 146 -20.12 0.07 -1.93
CA ARG A 146 -19.29 -0.38 -0.82
C ARG A 146 -17.85 0.11 -0.95
N LEU A 147 -17.24 0.37 0.19
CA LEU A 147 -15.86 0.84 0.28
C LEU A 147 -15.11 0.01 1.30
N ALA A 148 -13.97 -0.56 0.90
CA ALA A 148 -13.03 -1.15 1.83
C ALA A 148 -11.87 -0.19 2.08
N PHE A 149 -11.49 -0.03 3.35
CA PHE A 149 -10.48 0.92 3.82
C PHE A 149 -9.76 0.38 5.06
N PRO A 150 -8.47 0.69 5.24
CA PRO A 150 -7.71 0.28 6.42
C PRO A 150 -8.02 1.19 7.61
N SER A 151 -7.82 0.67 8.82
CA SER A 151 -7.89 1.49 10.04
C SER A 151 -6.82 2.59 10.05
N LYS A 152 -5.64 2.32 9.44
CA LYS A 152 -4.54 3.27 9.25
C LYS A 152 -3.84 3.07 7.92
N PHE A 153 -3.37 4.15 7.32
CA PHE A 153 -2.51 4.10 6.15
C PHE A 153 -1.03 3.99 6.56
N THR A 154 -0.52 2.78 6.65
CA THR A 154 0.85 2.47 7.10
C THR A 154 1.85 2.28 5.96
N LYS A 155 1.38 2.10 4.71
CA LYS A 155 2.20 1.92 3.51
C LYS A 155 2.65 3.27 2.95
N LYS A 156 3.45 3.22 1.87
CA LYS A 156 3.85 4.38 1.07
C LYS A 156 2.69 5.03 0.30
N THR A 157 1.56 4.33 0.21
CA THR A 157 0.34 4.75 -0.47
C THR A 157 -0.85 4.62 0.46
N ARG A 158 -1.89 5.44 0.24
CA ARG A 158 -3.18 5.39 0.91
C ARG A 158 -4.16 4.69 -0.04
N GLU A 159 -4.44 3.41 0.18
CA GLU A 159 -5.22 2.60 -0.74
C GLU A 159 -6.60 2.28 -0.16
N VAL A 160 -7.63 2.43 -0.99
CA VAL A 160 -9.01 2.04 -0.72
C VAL A 160 -9.59 1.32 -1.93
N TYR A 161 -10.61 0.49 -1.70
CA TYR A 161 -11.26 -0.29 -2.75
C TYR A 161 -12.74 0.08 -2.79
N LEU A 162 -13.22 0.45 -3.98
CA LEU A 162 -14.59 0.90 -4.22
C LEU A 162 -15.33 -0.04 -5.16
N GLU A 163 -16.58 -0.28 -4.85
CA GLU A 163 -17.56 -0.85 -5.76
C GLU A 163 -18.81 0.04 -5.74
N GLY A 164 -19.32 0.47 -6.91
CA GLY A 164 -20.43 1.42 -7.04
C GLY A 164 -19.95 2.87 -7.15
N GLU A 165 -20.57 3.82 -6.45
CA GLU A 165 -20.38 5.25 -6.64
C GLU A 165 -19.97 5.97 -5.37
N ALA A 166 -18.93 6.80 -5.45
CA ALA A 166 -18.50 7.64 -4.35
C ALA A 166 -17.85 8.94 -4.83
N CYS A 167 -18.00 10.00 -4.00
CA CYS A 167 -17.28 11.24 -4.12
C CYS A 167 -16.18 11.30 -3.06
N PHE A 168 -14.98 11.66 -3.47
CA PHE A 168 -13.80 11.74 -2.60
C PHE A 168 -13.29 13.17 -2.49
N LYS A 169 -13.11 13.66 -1.27
CA LYS A 169 -12.36 14.88 -0.98
C LYS A 169 -11.07 14.48 -0.27
N VAL A 170 -10.02 14.27 -1.07
CA VAL A 170 -8.75 13.74 -0.60
C VAL A 170 -7.87 14.84 -0.02
N VAL A 171 -7.34 14.60 1.18
CA VAL A 171 -6.33 15.47 1.80
C VAL A 171 -5.03 15.41 1.01
N SER A 172 -4.44 16.58 0.74
CA SER A 172 -3.21 16.66 -0.05
C SER A 172 -2.01 16.13 0.72
N ASP A 173 -1.32 15.13 0.14
CA ASP A 173 -0.04 14.62 0.61
C ASP A 173 0.77 14.10 -0.60
N GLU A 174 1.84 14.82 -0.95
CA GLU A 174 2.73 14.46 -2.07
C GLU A 174 3.61 13.24 -1.76
N ASN A 175 3.85 12.96 -0.47
CA ASN A 175 4.72 11.86 -0.04
C ASN A 175 3.96 10.53 0.07
N GLN A 176 2.62 10.59 0.22
CA GLN A 176 1.76 9.42 0.36
C GLN A 176 0.54 9.53 -0.56
N PRO A 177 0.68 9.20 -1.84
CA PRO A 177 -0.42 9.26 -2.81
C PRO A 177 -1.64 8.46 -2.37
N PHE A 178 -2.85 8.96 -2.70
CA PHE A 178 -4.11 8.28 -2.47
C PHE A 178 -4.52 7.48 -3.72
N ILE A 179 -4.84 6.21 -3.55
CA ILE A 179 -5.19 5.29 -4.64
C ILE A 179 -6.57 4.72 -4.37
N VAL A 180 -7.47 4.90 -5.34
CA VAL A 180 -8.77 4.21 -5.35
C VAL A 180 -8.72 3.11 -6.41
N LYS A 181 -8.94 1.87 -5.96
CA LYS A 181 -9.08 0.71 -6.84
C LYS A 181 -10.56 0.37 -6.98
N ALA A 182 -11.07 0.36 -8.21
CA ALA A 182 -12.48 0.14 -8.52
C ALA A 182 -12.60 -0.81 -9.72
N GLY A 183 -12.80 -2.11 -9.45
CA GLY A 183 -12.71 -3.16 -10.45
C GLY A 183 -11.33 -3.19 -11.13
N GLN A 184 -11.29 -2.91 -12.44
CA GLN A 184 -10.03 -2.82 -13.20
C GLN A 184 -9.44 -1.40 -13.24
N LEU A 185 -10.12 -0.42 -12.63
CA LEU A 185 -9.65 0.96 -12.60
C LEU A 185 -8.78 1.20 -11.38
N GLU A 186 -7.67 1.90 -11.59
CA GLU A 186 -6.83 2.46 -10.54
C GLU A 186 -6.72 3.96 -10.75
N ILE A 187 -7.16 4.74 -9.75
CA ILE A 187 -7.12 6.20 -9.78
C ILE A 187 -6.18 6.66 -8.68
N LYS A 188 -5.08 7.30 -9.08
CA LYS A 188 -4.05 7.83 -8.18
C LYS A 188 -4.10 9.34 -8.15
N VAL A 189 -4.22 9.91 -6.95
CA VAL A 189 -4.27 11.36 -6.72
C VAL A 189 -3.34 11.76 -5.57
N LEU A 190 -2.93 13.02 -5.55
CA LEU A 190 -2.13 13.61 -4.46
C LEU A 190 -2.99 14.42 -3.48
N GLY A 191 -4.18 14.86 -3.92
CA GLY A 191 -5.13 15.64 -3.12
C GLY A 191 -6.05 16.38 -4.08
N THR A 192 -7.34 16.03 -4.08
CA THR A 192 -8.35 16.60 -4.98
C THR A 192 -9.76 16.21 -4.54
N LEU A 193 -10.75 16.85 -5.17
CA LEU A 193 -12.16 16.48 -5.11
C LEU A 193 -12.53 15.81 -6.44
N PHE A 194 -13.08 14.59 -6.40
CA PHE A 194 -13.48 13.84 -7.59
C PHE A 194 -14.55 12.79 -7.30
N ASP A 195 -15.27 12.40 -8.34
CA ASP A 195 -16.31 11.37 -8.30
C ASP A 195 -15.84 10.13 -9.07
N ILE A 196 -16.26 8.95 -8.58
CA ILE A 196 -16.07 7.66 -9.26
C ILE A 196 -17.42 6.97 -9.33
N SER A 197 -17.71 6.38 -10.51
CA SER A 197 -18.78 5.42 -10.72
C SER A 197 -18.17 4.19 -11.39
N ALA A 198 -18.22 3.02 -10.74
CA ALA A 198 -17.56 1.79 -11.17
C ALA A 198 -18.45 0.56 -11.00
#